data_c9a5c263767e92cf9cd56e9e0eb19301
#
_entry.id   c9a5c263767e92cf9cd56e9e0eb19301
#
_cell.length_a   1.000
_cell.length_b   1.000
_cell.length_c   1.000
_cell.angle_alpha   90.00
_cell.angle_beta   90.00
_cell.angle_gamma   90.00
#
_symmetry.space_group_name_H-M   'P 1'
#
loop_
_entity.id
_entity.type
_entity.pdbx_description
1 polymer ?
#
loop_
_entity_poly.entity_id
_entity_poly.type
_entity_poly.pdbx_seq_one_letter_code
_entity_poly.pdbx_strand_id
1 'polypeptide(L)'
;GQQFALEMGATWAGSSLEAPPVKLDAAIIFAPDGNLVPIALSYLDKGGIVVCGGIHMSDIPGFHYNMLWNERTIKSVANLTRDDATLFFSIAPLVPVSTSVQYFPLHQANEALDKLRAGKIKGAAVLIMPSA
;
A
#
# COMPACT_ATOMS: atom_id res chain seq x y z
N GLY A 1 1.50 -5.00 11.87
CA GLY A 1 0.76 -4.71 10.63
C GLY A 1 -0.71 -4.46 10.89
N GLN A 2 -1.51 -5.50 11.11
CA GLN A 2 -2.99 -5.39 11.20
C GLN A 2 -3.45 -4.43 12.31
N GLN A 3 -2.93 -4.59 13.53
CA GLN A 3 -3.26 -3.70 14.66
C GLN A 3 -2.95 -2.23 14.34
N PHE A 4 -1.82 -1.98 13.68
CA PHE A 4 -1.46 -0.61 13.28
C PHE A 4 -2.40 -0.04 12.21
N ALA A 5 -2.87 -0.86 11.27
CA ALA A 5 -3.86 -0.42 10.29
C ALA A 5 -5.19 0.01 10.96
N LEU A 6 -5.66 -0.75 11.95
CA LEU A 6 -6.86 -0.40 12.73
C LEU A 6 -6.65 0.89 13.53
N GLU A 7 -5.47 1.07 14.16
CA GLU A 7 -5.11 2.31 14.87
C GLU A 7 -5.07 3.54 13.93
N MET A 8 -4.73 3.32 12.65
CA MET A 8 -4.72 4.37 11.62
C MET A 8 -6.09 4.61 10.96
N GLY A 9 -7.14 3.93 11.43
CA GLY A 9 -8.51 4.18 10.99
C GLY A 9 -9.07 3.17 9.98
N ALA A 10 -8.36 2.07 9.71
CA ALA A 10 -8.94 0.99 8.90
C ALA A 10 -10.13 0.37 9.63
N THR A 11 -11.22 0.14 8.92
CA THR A 11 -12.43 -0.50 9.47
C THR A 11 -12.26 -2.01 9.63
N TRP A 12 -11.32 -2.60 8.90
CA TRP A 12 -10.97 -4.01 8.95
C TRP A 12 -9.49 -4.19 8.58
N ALA A 13 -8.86 -5.20 9.16
CA ALA A 13 -7.51 -5.62 8.81
C ALA A 13 -7.36 -7.12 9.03
N GLY A 14 -6.99 -7.85 7.98
CA GLY A 14 -6.80 -9.29 7.97
C GLY A 14 -5.58 -9.72 7.18
N SER A 15 -5.41 -11.03 7.03
CA SER A 15 -4.45 -11.61 6.09
C SER A 15 -4.91 -11.36 4.66
N SER A 16 -3.98 -11.29 3.70
CA SER A 16 -4.32 -11.19 2.27
C SER A 16 -5.16 -12.38 1.76
N LEU A 17 -5.18 -13.50 2.48
CA LEU A 17 -5.97 -14.68 2.16
C LEU A 17 -7.36 -14.68 2.81
N GLU A 18 -7.62 -13.74 3.71
CA GLU A 18 -8.92 -13.58 4.36
C GLU A 18 -9.78 -12.62 3.55
N ALA A 19 -11.01 -13.05 3.27
CA ALA A 19 -11.96 -12.20 2.58
C ALA A 19 -12.33 -11.00 3.45
N PRO A 20 -12.33 -9.78 2.91
CA PRO A 20 -12.87 -8.62 3.62
C PRO A 20 -14.39 -8.83 3.87
N PRO A 21 -14.95 -8.18 4.90
CA PRO A 21 -16.36 -8.38 5.29
C PRO A 21 -17.37 -7.90 4.24
N VAL A 22 -16.90 -7.08 3.28
CA VAL A 22 -17.69 -6.54 2.17
C VAL A 22 -16.90 -6.64 0.87
N LYS A 23 -17.59 -6.64 -0.27
CA LYS A 23 -16.92 -6.49 -1.57
C LYS A 23 -16.30 -5.11 -1.69
N LEU A 24 -15.18 -5.05 -2.41
CA LEU A 24 -14.39 -3.84 -2.55
C LEU A 24 -14.66 -3.15 -3.90
N ASP A 25 -14.73 -1.83 -3.88
CA ASP A 25 -14.77 -1.02 -5.10
C ASP A 25 -13.38 -0.91 -5.73
N ALA A 26 -12.33 -0.93 -4.89
CA ALA A 26 -10.95 -0.86 -5.34
C ALA A 26 -10.00 -1.60 -4.38
N ALA A 27 -8.89 -2.10 -4.92
CA ALA A 27 -7.78 -2.65 -4.15
C ALA A 27 -6.45 -2.10 -4.68
N ILE A 28 -5.57 -1.65 -3.79
CA ILE A 28 -4.21 -1.19 -4.14
C ILE A 28 -3.21 -2.19 -3.57
N ILE A 29 -2.36 -2.73 -4.44
CA ILE A 29 -1.32 -3.70 -4.07
C ILE A 29 0.03 -2.97 -4.06
N PHE A 30 0.61 -2.79 -2.89
CA PHE A 30 1.97 -2.25 -2.73
C PHE A 30 3.04 -3.34 -2.58
N ALA A 31 2.63 -4.55 -2.15
CA ALA A 31 3.56 -5.66 -2.01
C ALA A 31 4.01 -6.18 -3.40
N PRO A 32 5.29 -6.53 -3.59
CA PRO A 32 5.82 -7.00 -4.88
C PRO A 32 5.51 -8.48 -5.12
N ASP A 33 4.26 -8.89 -4.94
CA ASP A 33 3.79 -10.28 -5.07
C ASP A 33 2.61 -10.36 -6.04
N GLY A 34 2.85 -10.93 -7.22
CA GLY A 34 1.85 -11.10 -8.27
C GLY A 34 0.69 -12.02 -7.90
N ASN A 35 0.88 -12.94 -6.93
CA ASN A 35 -0.19 -13.81 -6.46
C ASN A 35 -1.33 -13.02 -5.80
N LEU A 36 -1.06 -11.84 -5.30
CA LEU A 36 -2.09 -10.98 -4.69
C LEU A 36 -3.09 -10.43 -5.72
N VAL A 37 -2.73 -10.38 -7.01
CA VAL A 37 -3.60 -9.81 -8.05
C VAL A 37 -4.89 -10.61 -8.22
N PRO A 38 -4.86 -11.94 -8.48
CA PRO A 38 -6.11 -12.72 -8.57
C PRO A 38 -6.85 -12.76 -7.22
N ILE A 39 -6.16 -12.76 -6.09
CA ILE A 39 -6.78 -12.71 -4.76
C ILE A 39 -7.59 -11.42 -4.61
N ALA A 40 -6.96 -10.26 -4.83
CA ALA A 40 -7.63 -8.96 -4.76
C ALA A 40 -8.80 -8.88 -5.75
N LEU A 41 -8.61 -9.37 -6.98
CA LEU A 41 -9.65 -9.40 -8.01
C LEU A 41 -10.89 -10.19 -7.57
N SER A 42 -10.69 -11.29 -6.81
CA SER A 42 -11.79 -12.11 -6.28
C SER A 42 -12.64 -11.39 -5.23
N TYR A 43 -12.07 -10.39 -4.57
CA TYR A 43 -12.74 -9.60 -3.53
C TYR A 43 -13.44 -8.35 -4.09
N LEU A 44 -13.17 -7.97 -5.34
CA LEU A 44 -13.84 -6.82 -5.95
C LEU A 44 -15.32 -7.07 -6.20
N ASP A 45 -16.10 -6.03 -6.10
CA ASP A 45 -17.44 -5.99 -6.70
C ASP A 45 -17.37 -5.79 -8.22
N LYS A 46 -18.50 -5.74 -8.89
CA LYS A 46 -18.63 -5.43 -10.32
C LYS A 46 -18.12 -4.00 -10.58
N GLY A 47 -17.41 -3.82 -11.68
CA GLY A 47 -16.80 -2.51 -12.02
C GLY A 47 -15.59 -2.12 -11.16
N GLY A 48 -15.21 -2.94 -10.18
CA GLY A 48 -14.10 -2.65 -9.29
C GLY A 48 -12.73 -2.70 -9.98
N ILE A 49 -11.71 -2.11 -9.34
CA ILE A 49 -10.37 -1.98 -9.89
C ILE A 49 -9.30 -2.52 -8.94
N VAL A 50 -8.36 -3.31 -9.47
CA VAL A 50 -7.08 -3.62 -8.81
C VAL A 50 -5.99 -2.72 -9.37
N VAL A 51 -5.31 -1.97 -8.51
CA VAL A 51 -4.18 -1.12 -8.89
C VAL A 51 -2.88 -1.71 -8.33
N CYS A 52 -1.96 -2.10 -9.22
CA CYS A 52 -0.64 -2.61 -8.87
C CYS A 52 0.33 -1.44 -8.72
N GLY A 53 0.66 -1.08 -7.47
CA GLY A 53 1.61 -0.02 -7.11
C GLY A 53 3.00 -0.53 -6.71
N GLY A 54 3.18 -1.85 -6.61
CA GLY A 54 4.46 -2.45 -6.27
C GLY A 54 5.47 -2.35 -7.42
N ILE A 55 6.71 -2.06 -7.08
CA ILE A 55 7.86 -2.13 -8.00
C ILE A 55 8.47 -3.54 -7.90
N HIS A 56 8.96 -4.10 -9.01
CA HIS A 56 9.55 -5.44 -9.07
C HIS A 56 8.59 -6.56 -8.62
N MET A 57 7.32 -6.46 -9.00
CA MET A 57 6.36 -7.53 -8.76
C MET A 57 6.81 -8.83 -9.41
N SER A 58 6.57 -9.96 -8.73
CA SER A 58 6.67 -11.28 -9.35
C SER A 58 5.61 -11.46 -10.44
N ASP A 59 5.75 -12.51 -11.23
CA ASP A 59 4.78 -12.84 -12.27
C ASP A 59 3.36 -12.98 -11.68
N ILE A 60 2.38 -12.50 -12.42
CA ILE A 60 0.97 -12.68 -12.08
C ILE A 60 0.55 -14.07 -12.58
N PRO A 61 0.09 -14.97 -11.71
CA PRO A 61 -0.36 -16.30 -12.16
C PRO A 61 -1.61 -16.19 -13.01
N GLY A 62 -1.79 -17.18 -13.90
CA GLY A 62 -3.01 -17.28 -14.69
C GLY A 62 -4.24 -17.43 -13.80
N PHE A 63 -5.33 -16.81 -14.19
CA PHE A 63 -6.64 -16.90 -13.51
C PHE A 63 -7.77 -17.00 -14.52
N HIS A 64 -8.94 -17.49 -14.08
CA HIS A 64 -10.10 -17.63 -14.95
C HIS A 64 -10.68 -16.28 -15.35
N TYR A 65 -11.07 -16.14 -16.61
CA TYR A 65 -11.65 -14.92 -17.16
C TYR A 65 -12.89 -14.44 -16.40
N ASN A 66 -13.66 -15.33 -15.79
CA ASN A 66 -14.81 -14.95 -14.97
C ASN A 66 -14.45 -14.05 -13.76
N MET A 67 -13.19 -14.07 -13.31
CA MET A 67 -12.71 -13.17 -12.25
C MET A 67 -12.57 -11.74 -12.75
N LEU A 68 -12.28 -11.55 -14.04
CA LEU A 68 -12.21 -10.24 -14.69
C LEU A 68 -13.57 -9.79 -15.23
N TRP A 69 -14.46 -10.73 -15.48
CA TRP A 69 -15.81 -10.47 -15.96
C TRP A 69 -16.57 -9.51 -15.03
N ASN A 70 -17.59 -8.84 -15.51
CA ASN A 70 -18.33 -7.77 -14.85
C ASN A 70 -17.55 -6.45 -14.74
N GLU A 71 -16.86 -6.08 -15.81
CA GLU A 71 -16.19 -4.77 -15.97
C GLU A 71 -15.08 -4.49 -14.94
N ARG A 72 -14.54 -5.54 -14.31
CA ARG A 72 -13.39 -5.39 -13.42
C ARG A 72 -12.16 -5.00 -14.19
N THR A 73 -11.30 -4.19 -13.57
CA THR A 73 -10.09 -3.65 -14.18
C THR A 73 -8.85 -4.03 -13.37
N ILE A 74 -7.76 -4.37 -14.06
CA ILE A 74 -6.42 -4.44 -13.48
C ILE A 74 -5.59 -3.34 -14.13
N LYS A 75 -4.93 -2.51 -13.31
CA LYS A 75 -4.11 -1.40 -13.78
C LYS A 75 -2.80 -1.35 -13.01
N SER A 76 -1.71 -1.03 -13.69
CA SER A 76 -0.45 -0.67 -13.03
C SER A 76 -0.29 0.84 -12.95
N VAL A 77 0.53 1.29 -12.01
CA VAL A 77 1.04 2.66 -11.95
C VAL A 77 2.55 2.60 -12.05
N ALA A 78 3.13 3.56 -12.78
CA ALA A 78 4.57 3.75 -12.86
C ALA A 78 5.00 4.88 -11.91
N ASN A 79 5.72 5.86 -12.40
CA ASN A 79 6.14 7.00 -11.61
C ASN A 79 5.05 8.08 -11.59
N LEU A 80 5.02 8.87 -10.51
CA LEU A 80 4.19 10.05 -10.42
C LEU A 80 4.63 11.12 -11.43
N THR A 81 3.67 11.88 -11.93
CA THR A 81 3.91 13.07 -12.74
C THR A 81 3.92 14.33 -11.87
N ARG A 82 4.29 15.47 -12.46
CA ARG A 82 4.17 16.78 -11.79
C ARG A 82 2.70 17.08 -11.46
N ASP A 83 1.80 16.75 -12.37
CA ASP A 83 0.37 17.01 -12.19
C ASP A 83 -0.22 16.18 -11.06
N ASP A 84 0.21 14.93 -10.91
CA ASP A 84 -0.17 14.08 -9.75
C ASP A 84 0.26 14.73 -8.44
N ALA A 85 1.50 15.26 -8.37
CA ALA A 85 1.98 15.95 -7.18
C ALA A 85 1.19 17.23 -6.90
N THR A 86 0.91 18.03 -7.93
CA THR A 86 0.10 19.25 -7.80
C THR A 86 -1.30 18.93 -7.26
N LEU A 87 -1.95 17.91 -7.82
CA LEU A 87 -3.26 17.46 -7.38
C LEU A 87 -3.21 16.93 -5.94
N PHE A 88 -2.22 16.10 -5.61
CA PHE A 88 -2.04 15.58 -4.26
C PHE A 88 -1.94 16.71 -3.22
N PHE A 89 -1.08 17.72 -3.46
CA PHE A 89 -0.91 18.83 -2.54
C PHE A 89 -2.13 19.77 -2.45
N SER A 90 -3.02 19.74 -3.42
CA SER A 90 -4.30 20.44 -3.32
C SER A 90 -5.31 19.71 -2.43
N ILE A 91 -5.24 18.39 -2.37
CA ILE A 91 -6.18 17.54 -1.63
C ILE A 91 -5.67 17.23 -0.21
N ALA A 92 -4.37 17.00 -0.04
CA ALA A 92 -3.78 16.59 1.23
C ALA A 92 -4.13 17.47 2.44
N PRO A 93 -4.23 18.82 2.32
CA PRO A 93 -4.67 19.67 3.42
C PRO A 93 -6.16 19.50 3.80
N LEU A 94 -6.97 18.95 2.88
CA LEU A 94 -8.40 18.73 3.11
C LEU A 94 -8.68 17.38 3.79
N VAL A 95 -7.70 16.49 3.77
CA VAL A 95 -7.78 15.16 4.38
C VAL A 95 -6.78 15.13 5.54
N PRO A 96 -7.18 14.73 6.75
CA PRO A 96 -6.28 14.66 7.89
C PRO A 96 -5.26 13.52 7.70
N VAL A 97 -4.21 13.79 6.92
CA VAL A 97 -3.10 12.84 6.74
C VAL A 97 -2.23 12.86 7.99
N SER A 98 -2.28 11.76 8.74
CA SER A 98 -1.42 11.56 9.92
C SER A 98 -0.32 10.55 9.60
N THR A 99 0.93 10.93 9.87
CA THR A 99 2.08 10.04 9.68
C THR A 99 2.67 9.63 11.02
N SER A 100 3.02 8.34 11.14
CA SER A 100 3.77 7.83 12.29
C SER A 100 5.23 7.70 11.90
N VAL A 101 6.12 8.35 12.66
CA VAL A 101 7.56 8.34 12.37
C VAL A 101 8.38 8.03 13.62
N GLN A 102 9.51 7.35 13.42
CA GLN A 102 10.54 7.15 14.43
C GLN A 102 11.80 7.88 13.99
N TYR A 103 12.31 8.75 14.84
CA TYR A 103 13.49 9.55 14.54
C TYR A 103 14.78 8.86 14.98
N PHE A 104 15.80 8.90 14.12
CA PHE A 104 17.14 8.40 14.38
C PHE A 104 18.16 9.46 14.03
N PRO A 105 19.18 9.73 14.88
CA PRO A 105 20.32 10.54 14.47
C PRO A 105 21.03 9.92 13.26
N LEU A 106 21.65 10.72 12.40
CA LEU A 106 22.31 10.24 11.20
C LEU A 106 23.33 9.12 11.47
N HIS A 107 24.10 9.21 12.57
CA HIS A 107 25.08 8.17 12.93
C HIS A 107 24.44 6.81 13.29
N GLN A 108 23.14 6.76 13.55
CA GLN A 108 22.37 5.53 13.78
C GLN A 108 21.67 5.00 12.52
N ALA A 109 22.04 5.45 11.33
CA ALA A 109 21.41 5.03 10.08
C ALA A 109 21.39 3.50 9.90
N ASN A 110 22.50 2.81 10.25
CA ASN A 110 22.56 1.36 10.16
C ASN A 110 21.62 0.67 11.16
N GLU A 111 21.49 1.21 12.38
CA GLU A 111 20.52 0.70 13.37
C GLU A 111 19.08 0.86 12.85
N ALA A 112 18.76 2.00 12.26
CA ALA A 112 17.45 2.23 11.64
C ALA A 112 17.15 1.22 10.52
N LEU A 113 18.14 0.95 9.65
CA LEU A 113 18.01 -0.06 8.60
C LEU A 113 17.82 -1.48 9.15
N ASP A 114 18.55 -1.84 10.21
CA ASP A 114 18.43 -3.16 10.83
C ASP A 114 17.05 -3.33 11.51
N LYS A 115 16.55 -2.29 12.16
CA LYS A 115 15.17 -2.28 12.70
C LYS A 115 14.12 -2.37 11.60
N LEU A 116 14.35 -1.71 10.46
CA LEU A 116 13.44 -1.78 9.30
C LEU A 116 13.41 -3.21 8.74
N ARG A 117 14.58 -3.83 8.51
CA ARG A 117 14.69 -5.23 8.05
C ARG A 117 14.02 -6.21 9.00
N ALA A 118 14.14 -5.96 10.32
CA ALA A 118 13.53 -6.77 11.35
C ALA A 118 12.03 -6.52 11.57
N GLY A 119 11.39 -5.62 10.79
CA GLY A 119 9.98 -5.24 10.96
C GLY A 119 9.66 -4.54 12.28
N LYS A 120 10.65 -3.93 12.92
CA LYS A 120 10.53 -3.27 14.24
C LYS A 120 10.26 -1.77 14.15
N ILE A 121 10.10 -1.23 12.95
CA ILE A 121 9.70 0.17 12.74
C ILE A 121 8.18 0.23 12.67
N LYS A 122 7.58 1.09 13.50
CA LYS A 122 6.17 1.43 13.41
C LYS A 122 6.04 2.75 12.62
N GLY A 123 5.46 2.69 11.44
CA GLY A 123 5.43 3.80 10.49
C GLY A 123 6.72 3.90 9.67
N ALA A 124 7.31 5.07 9.59
CA ALA A 124 8.54 5.34 8.85
C ALA A 124 9.73 5.67 9.77
N ALA A 125 10.95 5.30 9.35
CA ALA A 125 12.18 5.76 9.99
C ALA A 125 12.65 7.07 9.31
N VAL A 126 12.95 8.08 10.11
CA VAL A 126 13.47 9.38 9.64
C VAL A 126 14.83 9.62 10.25
N LEU A 127 15.84 9.88 9.41
CA LEU A 127 17.17 10.28 9.87
C LEU A 127 17.21 11.78 10.08
N ILE A 128 17.64 12.21 11.27
CA ILE A 128 17.82 13.63 11.59
C ILE A 128 19.27 14.01 11.30
N MET A 129 19.44 15.03 10.47
CA MET A 129 20.74 15.61 10.21
C MET A 129 21.22 16.41 11.44
N PRO A 130 22.55 16.42 11.73
CA PRO A 130 23.11 17.31 12.74
C PRO A 130 22.77 18.76 12.39
N SER A 131 22.45 19.56 13.40
CA SER A 131 22.37 21.01 13.22
C SER A 131 23.76 21.53 12.78
N ALA A 132 23.78 22.42 11.79
CA ALA A 132 24.99 23.10 11.38
C ALA A 132 25.50 24.04 12.48
#